data_11839f109ae1876abd16a366bd35c703
#
_entry.id   11839f109ae1876abd16a366bd35c703
#
_cell.length_a   1.000
_cell.length_b   1.000
_cell.length_c   1.000
_cell.angle_alpha   90.00
_cell.angle_beta   90.00
_cell.angle_gamma   90.00
#
_symmetry.space_group_name_H-M   'P 1'
#
loop_
_entity.id
_entity.type
_entity.pdbx_description
1 polymer ?
#
loop_
_entity_poly.entity_id
_entity_poly.type
_entity_poly.pdbx_seq_one_letter_code
_entity_poly.pdbx_strand_id
1 'polypeptide(L)'
;HAEEFFIGPMLTLIPPTACLFEICFAKPSFAHVGTGFHEIAARRSDYALAAAAAHIEADDTGAVQDLRLAIGGVSDFPQRLPLDIHIDVSGDKADTDTRLTTAIDAALDSVDFVEDMHATASYRRRVAAELARRAVDDALCEIAQDLP
;
A
#
# COMPACT_ATOMS: atom_id res chain seq x y z
N HIS A 1 -13.65 -10.40 5.89
CA HIS A 1 -12.73 -9.28 5.61
C HIS A 1 -11.68 -9.72 4.58
N ALA A 2 -11.08 -8.77 3.83
CA ALA A 2 -10.07 -9.08 2.80
C ALA A 2 -8.83 -9.78 3.41
N GLU A 3 -8.45 -9.43 4.62
CA GLU A 3 -7.34 -10.02 5.37
C GLU A 3 -7.51 -11.53 5.65
N GLU A 4 -8.76 -11.98 5.77
CA GLU A 4 -9.09 -13.39 6.00
C GLU A 4 -9.40 -14.14 4.70
N PHE A 5 -9.60 -13.41 3.61
CA PHE A 5 -10.06 -13.97 2.34
C PHE A 5 -8.95 -14.68 1.57
N PHE A 6 -7.75 -14.09 1.54
CA PHE A 6 -6.60 -14.64 0.85
C PHE A 6 -5.78 -15.52 1.80
N ILE A 7 -5.64 -16.80 1.47
CA ILE A 7 -4.94 -17.79 2.32
C ILE A 7 -3.67 -18.35 1.68
N GLY A 8 -3.37 -17.94 0.46
CA GLY A 8 -2.15 -18.33 -0.26
C GLY A 8 -2.22 -17.99 -1.74
N PRO A 9 -1.20 -18.35 -2.52
CA PRO A 9 -1.16 -18.08 -3.95
C PRO A 9 -2.35 -18.73 -4.66
N MET A 10 -3.18 -17.90 -5.30
CA MET A 10 -4.42 -18.32 -5.97
C MET A 10 -5.42 -19.09 -5.09
N LEU A 11 -5.28 -19.00 -3.78
CA LEU A 11 -6.14 -19.66 -2.82
C LEU A 11 -6.93 -18.63 -2.00
N THR A 12 -8.24 -18.87 -1.91
CA THR A 12 -9.16 -18.05 -1.12
C THR A 12 -9.94 -18.92 -0.14
N LEU A 13 -10.51 -18.31 0.89
CA LEU A 13 -11.35 -18.98 1.89
C LEU A 13 -12.74 -19.36 1.35
N ILE A 14 -13.04 -19.11 0.06
CA ILE A 14 -14.34 -19.44 -0.52
C ILE A 14 -14.49 -20.97 -0.64
N PRO A 15 -15.51 -21.57 -0.03
CA PRO A 15 -15.77 -23.01 -0.19
C PRO A 15 -16.18 -23.32 -1.65
N PRO A 16 -15.93 -24.55 -2.14
CA PRO A 16 -16.21 -24.94 -3.53
C PRO A 16 -17.69 -24.79 -3.96
N THR A 17 -18.59 -24.69 -3.00
CA THR A 17 -20.05 -24.56 -3.22
C THR A 17 -20.54 -23.11 -3.18
N ALA A 18 -19.63 -22.13 -2.99
CA ALA A 18 -19.95 -20.71 -2.91
C ALA A 18 -19.30 -19.92 -4.05
N CYS A 19 -19.80 -18.72 -4.29
CA CYS A 19 -19.18 -17.76 -5.21
C CYS A 19 -19.08 -16.39 -4.54
N LEU A 20 -18.08 -15.61 -4.94
CA LEU A 20 -17.98 -14.20 -4.58
C LEU A 20 -19.06 -13.43 -5.34
N PHE A 21 -20.03 -12.90 -4.63
CA PHE A 21 -21.17 -12.18 -5.21
C PHE A 21 -20.95 -10.66 -5.21
N GLU A 22 -20.35 -10.13 -4.14
CA GLU A 22 -20.22 -8.69 -3.94
C GLU A 22 -18.94 -8.37 -3.18
N ILE A 23 -18.34 -7.24 -3.51
CA ILE A 23 -17.25 -6.62 -2.77
C ILE A 23 -17.70 -5.22 -2.34
N CYS A 24 -17.71 -4.97 -1.03
CA CYS A 24 -18.11 -3.69 -0.47
C CYS A 24 -16.89 -2.90 -0.01
N PHE A 25 -16.75 -1.67 -0.50
CA PHE A 25 -15.76 -0.72 -0.01
C PHE A 25 -16.43 0.28 0.92
N ALA A 26 -15.81 0.52 2.07
CA ALA A 26 -16.25 1.58 2.96
C ALA A 26 -16.07 2.94 2.27
N LYS A 27 -17.03 3.85 2.47
CA LYS A 27 -16.84 5.23 2.03
C LYS A 27 -15.80 5.89 2.93
N PRO A 28 -15.00 6.84 2.37
CA PRO A 28 -14.13 7.69 3.18
C PRO A 28 -14.91 8.41 4.29
N SER A 29 -14.26 8.57 5.43
CA SER A 29 -14.84 9.27 6.61
C SER A 29 -14.46 10.74 6.65
N PHE A 30 -13.41 11.14 5.94
CA PHE A 30 -12.89 12.50 5.90
C PHE A 30 -13.04 13.10 4.50
N ALA A 31 -13.00 14.44 4.43
CA ALA A 31 -13.32 15.19 3.23
C ALA A 31 -12.22 15.07 2.16
N HIS A 32 -10.96 15.04 2.58
CA HIS A 32 -9.82 15.00 1.67
C HIS A 32 -9.29 13.58 1.58
N VAL A 33 -9.27 13.04 0.36
CA VAL A 33 -8.85 11.67 0.07
C VAL A 33 -7.77 11.71 -1.00
N GLY A 34 -6.68 11.01 -0.74
CA GLY A 34 -5.63 10.79 -1.73
C GLY A 34 -5.36 9.32 -1.94
N THR A 35 -5.00 8.98 -3.16
CA THR A 35 -4.70 7.62 -3.57
C THR A 35 -3.40 7.56 -4.38
N GLY A 36 -2.68 6.45 -4.25
CA GLY A 36 -1.50 6.21 -5.07
C GLY A 36 -1.34 4.74 -5.37
N PHE A 37 -0.88 4.44 -6.58
CA PHE A 37 -0.61 3.07 -7.01
C PHE A 37 0.62 3.02 -7.91
N HIS A 38 1.56 2.18 -7.53
CA HIS A 38 2.74 1.91 -8.34
C HIS A 38 3.00 0.41 -8.44
N GLU A 39 3.44 -0.02 -9.60
CA GLU A 39 3.88 -1.40 -9.83
C GLU A 39 5.11 -1.46 -10.74
N ILE A 40 5.84 -2.55 -10.62
CA ILE A 40 6.90 -2.91 -11.58
C ILE A 40 6.71 -4.36 -12.02
N ALA A 41 6.79 -4.58 -13.32
CA ALA A 41 6.77 -5.90 -13.94
C ALA A 41 7.99 -6.09 -14.84
N ALA A 42 8.33 -7.35 -15.17
CA ALA A 42 9.42 -7.67 -16.07
C ALA A 42 9.14 -7.23 -17.52
N ARG A 43 7.87 -7.23 -17.90
CA ARG A 43 7.37 -6.82 -19.22
C ARG A 43 6.05 -6.09 -19.07
N ARG A 44 5.70 -5.31 -20.09
CA ARG A 44 4.38 -4.64 -20.16
C ARG A 44 3.27 -5.72 -20.17
N SER A 45 2.25 -5.49 -19.35
CA SER A 45 1.10 -6.40 -19.17
C SER A 45 1.44 -7.79 -18.59
N ASP A 46 2.53 -7.87 -17.85
CA ASP A 46 2.90 -9.05 -17.06
C ASP A 46 2.47 -8.88 -15.61
N TYR A 47 2.51 -9.96 -14.83
CA TYR A 47 2.27 -9.87 -13.38
C TYR A 47 3.35 -9.01 -12.72
N ALA A 48 2.94 -8.22 -11.74
CA ALA A 48 3.85 -7.37 -11.00
C ALA A 48 4.87 -8.20 -10.20
N LEU A 49 6.14 -7.82 -10.29
CA LEU A 49 7.19 -8.31 -9.40
C LEU A 49 7.04 -7.70 -7.99
N ALA A 50 6.55 -6.47 -7.95
CA ALA A 50 6.15 -5.76 -6.75
C ALA A 50 5.12 -4.69 -7.13
N ALA A 51 4.16 -4.44 -6.25
CA ALA A 51 3.20 -3.35 -6.35
C ALA A 51 2.97 -2.73 -4.97
N ALA A 52 2.57 -1.47 -4.94
CA ALA A 52 2.15 -0.79 -3.73
C ALA A 52 0.93 0.09 -4.02
N ALA A 53 -0.01 0.13 -3.08
CA ALA A 53 -1.20 0.94 -3.11
C ALA A 53 -1.35 1.69 -1.80
N ALA A 54 -1.58 3.00 -1.87
CA ALA A 54 -1.87 3.85 -0.72
C ALA A 54 -3.26 4.47 -0.85
N HIS A 55 -3.94 4.57 0.28
CA HIS A 55 -5.18 5.33 0.46
C HIS A 55 -5.03 6.15 1.74
N ILE A 56 -5.20 7.45 1.64
CA ILE A 56 -5.01 8.39 2.75
C ILE A 56 -6.25 9.26 2.88
N GLU A 57 -6.69 9.47 4.10
CA GLU A 57 -7.77 10.38 4.43
C GLU A 57 -7.23 11.46 5.38
N ALA A 58 -7.52 12.73 5.08
CA ALA A 58 -7.13 13.87 5.91
C ALA A 58 -8.33 14.76 6.23
N ASP A 59 -8.24 15.48 7.34
CA ASP A 59 -9.22 16.50 7.71
C ASP A 59 -8.94 17.84 7.02
N ASP A 60 -9.83 18.81 7.25
CA ASP A 60 -9.77 20.15 6.67
C ASP A 60 -8.51 20.95 7.07
N THR A 61 -7.75 20.48 8.06
CA THR A 61 -6.48 21.09 8.47
C THR A 61 -5.27 20.49 7.77
N GLY A 62 -5.45 19.39 7.02
CA GLY A 62 -4.38 18.63 6.39
C GLY A 62 -3.75 17.56 7.31
N ALA A 63 -4.30 17.36 8.51
CA ALA A 63 -3.84 16.29 9.38
C ALA A 63 -4.37 14.94 8.87
N VAL A 64 -3.46 14.00 8.60
CA VAL A 64 -3.80 12.64 8.16
C VAL A 64 -4.46 11.88 9.31
N GLN A 65 -5.68 11.40 9.07
CA GLN A 65 -6.51 10.69 10.03
C GLN A 65 -6.51 9.18 9.79
N ASP A 66 -6.35 8.74 8.53
CA ASP A 66 -6.22 7.33 8.16
C ASP A 66 -5.21 7.18 7.02
N LEU A 67 -4.29 6.24 7.18
CA LEU A 67 -3.31 5.85 6.16
C LEU A 67 -3.32 4.34 6.02
N ARG A 68 -3.68 3.88 4.84
CA ARG A 68 -3.67 2.47 4.46
C ARG A 68 -2.68 2.27 3.35
N LEU A 69 -1.65 1.50 3.63
CA LEU A 69 -0.65 1.08 2.66
C LEU A 69 -0.69 -0.43 2.50
N ALA A 70 -0.74 -0.90 1.27
CA ALA A 70 -0.68 -2.31 0.93
C ALA A 70 0.40 -2.58 -0.11
N ILE A 71 0.99 -3.76 -0.04
CA ILE A 71 1.95 -4.26 -1.03
C ILE A 71 1.45 -5.58 -1.63
N GLY A 72 1.79 -5.83 -2.87
CA GLY A 72 1.44 -7.04 -3.61
C GLY A 72 2.58 -7.54 -4.50
N GLY A 73 2.47 -8.78 -4.96
CA GLY A 73 3.48 -9.42 -5.82
C GLY A 73 4.79 -9.81 -5.11
N VAL A 74 4.93 -9.50 -3.83
CA VAL A 74 6.17 -9.72 -3.05
C VAL A 74 6.06 -10.88 -2.07
N SER A 75 4.87 -11.36 -1.82
CA SER A 75 4.55 -12.48 -0.93
C SER A 75 3.39 -13.29 -1.52
N ASP A 76 3.00 -14.37 -0.87
CA ASP A 76 1.96 -15.29 -1.34
C ASP A 76 0.59 -14.63 -1.59
N PHE A 77 0.32 -13.52 -0.93
CA PHE A 77 -0.89 -12.71 -1.10
C PHE A 77 -0.61 -11.23 -0.78
N PRO A 78 -1.46 -10.30 -1.24
CA PRO A 78 -1.31 -8.88 -0.90
C PRO A 78 -1.39 -8.66 0.61
N GLN A 79 -0.51 -7.83 1.14
CA GLN A 79 -0.41 -7.55 2.57
C GLN A 79 -0.58 -6.06 2.85
N ARG A 80 -1.33 -5.75 3.89
CA ARG A 80 -1.37 -4.40 4.45
C ARG A 80 -0.15 -4.19 5.34
N LEU A 81 0.56 -3.08 5.13
CA LEU A 81 1.66 -2.65 5.98
C LEU A 81 1.12 -1.77 7.11
N PRO A 82 1.26 -2.17 8.37
CA PRO A 82 0.91 -1.32 9.49
C PRO A 82 1.95 -0.18 9.60
N LEU A 83 1.50 1.06 9.45
CA LEU A 83 2.33 2.25 9.64
C LEU A 83 1.81 3.01 10.85
N ASP A 84 2.63 3.09 11.89
CA ASP A 84 2.39 3.94 13.06
C ASP A 84 3.14 5.26 12.87
N ILE A 85 2.56 6.16 12.09
CA ILE A 85 3.15 7.44 11.74
C ILE A 85 2.08 8.54 11.72
N HIS A 86 2.38 9.67 12.33
CA HIS A 86 1.56 10.87 12.22
C HIS A 86 2.09 11.76 11.11
N ILE A 87 1.24 12.13 10.15
CA ILE A 87 1.58 13.00 9.01
C ILE A 87 0.65 14.20 9.01
N ASP A 88 1.23 15.36 8.74
CA ASP A 88 0.52 16.58 8.38
C ASP A 88 0.94 16.97 6.96
N VAL A 89 -0.04 17.07 6.05
CA VAL A 89 0.18 17.40 4.63
C VAL A 89 0.82 18.78 4.47
N SER A 90 0.51 19.71 5.40
CA SER A 90 1.08 21.06 5.43
C SER A 90 2.45 21.14 6.10
N GLY A 91 2.95 20.03 6.65
CA GLY A 91 4.20 19.95 7.39
C GLY A 91 5.46 19.99 6.53
N ASP A 92 6.62 19.88 7.20
CA ASP A 92 7.90 19.79 6.50
C ASP A 92 8.00 18.47 5.71
N LYS A 93 8.05 18.58 4.38
CA LYS A 93 8.15 17.43 3.49
C LYS A 93 9.39 16.58 3.76
N ALA A 94 10.55 17.19 4.04
CA ALA A 94 11.79 16.44 4.26
C ALA A 94 11.74 15.61 5.55
N ASP A 95 11.14 16.15 6.63
CA ASP A 95 10.90 15.40 7.86
C ASP A 95 9.89 14.26 7.63
N THR A 96 8.79 14.55 6.93
CA THR A 96 7.77 13.55 6.58
C THR A 96 8.38 12.41 5.75
N ASP A 97 9.16 12.71 4.71
CA ASP A 97 9.83 11.72 3.86
C ASP A 97 10.78 10.81 4.67
N THR A 98 11.52 11.40 5.59
CA THR A 98 12.47 10.65 6.44
C THR A 98 11.74 9.69 7.38
N ARG A 99 10.69 10.18 8.04
CA ARG A 99 9.88 9.38 8.98
C ARG A 99 9.09 8.30 8.25
N LEU A 100 8.53 8.62 7.08
CA LEU A 100 7.82 7.68 6.23
C LEU A 100 8.75 6.56 5.76
N THR A 101 9.94 6.90 5.28
CA THR A 101 10.95 5.90 4.87
C THR A 101 11.27 4.95 6.00
N THR A 102 11.53 5.48 7.20
CA THR A 102 11.83 4.68 8.39
C THR A 102 10.67 3.75 8.78
N ALA A 103 9.44 4.27 8.75
CA ALA A 103 8.24 3.49 9.08
C ALA A 103 7.96 2.39 8.05
N ILE A 104 8.12 2.67 6.76
CA ILE A 104 7.98 1.68 5.69
C ILE A 104 9.03 0.58 5.83
N ASP A 105 10.30 0.93 6.02
CA ASP A 105 11.38 -0.05 6.18
C ASP A 105 11.14 -0.97 7.37
N ALA A 106 10.72 -0.43 8.51
CA ALA A 106 10.37 -1.20 9.69
C ALA A 106 9.17 -2.13 9.45
N ALA A 107 8.14 -1.66 8.75
CA ALA A 107 6.96 -2.48 8.42
C ALA A 107 7.33 -3.64 7.48
N LEU A 108 8.24 -3.41 6.53
CA LEU A 108 8.72 -4.43 5.59
C LEU A 108 9.56 -5.52 6.25
N ASP A 109 10.11 -5.30 7.44
CA ASP A 109 10.84 -6.34 8.19
C ASP A 109 9.94 -7.51 8.62
N SER A 110 8.63 -7.29 8.68
CA SER A 110 7.64 -8.34 9.02
C SER A 110 7.15 -9.13 7.81
N VAL A 111 7.54 -8.76 6.59
CA VAL A 111 7.08 -9.36 5.33
C VAL A 111 7.98 -10.52 4.94
N ASP A 112 7.37 -11.68 4.67
CA ASP A 112 8.06 -12.84 4.12
C ASP A 112 8.13 -12.72 2.58
N PHE A 113 9.26 -12.23 2.09
CA PHE A 113 9.46 -11.95 0.67
C PHE A 113 9.76 -13.24 -0.10
N VAL A 114 8.95 -13.52 -1.11
CA VAL A 114 9.18 -14.67 -2.02
C VAL A 114 10.36 -14.43 -2.95
N GLU A 115 11.06 -15.52 -3.26
CA GLU A 115 12.11 -15.55 -4.27
C GLU A 115 11.74 -16.54 -5.36
N ASP A 116 11.96 -16.17 -6.62
CA ASP A 116 11.71 -17.01 -7.79
C ASP A 116 12.71 -16.73 -8.91
N MET A 117 12.49 -17.34 -10.08
CA MET A 117 13.34 -17.17 -11.27
C MET A 117 13.33 -15.74 -11.83
N HIS A 118 12.38 -14.88 -11.41
CA HIS A 118 12.21 -13.53 -11.95
C HIS A 118 12.85 -12.47 -11.06
N ALA A 119 12.83 -12.67 -9.72
CA ALA A 119 13.37 -11.71 -8.77
C ALA A 119 13.76 -12.36 -7.44
N THR A 120 14.86 -11.88 -6.86
CA THR A 120 15.27 -12.25 -5.51
C THR A 120 14.42 -11.56 -4.45
N ALA A 121 14.33 -12.16 -3.27
CA ALA A 121 13.64 -11.56 -2.12
C ALA A 121 14.19 -10.16 -1.77
N SER A 122 15.50 -9.99 -1.82
CA SER A 122 16.15 -8.70 -1.56
C SER A 122 15.82 -7.63 -2.61
N TYR A 123 15.67 -8.02 -3.88
CA TYR A 123 15.22 -7.12 -4.93
C TYR A 123 13.77 -6.68 -4.68
N ARG A 124 12.86 -7.65 -4.42
CA ARG A 124 11.44 -7.36 -4.16
C ARG A 124 11.28 -6.43 -2.96
N ARG A 125 12.02 -6.67 -1.86
CA ARG A 125 12.00 -5.80 -0.68
C ARG A 125 12.40 -4.35 -1.00
N ARG A 126 13.53 -4.18 -1.70
CA ARG A 126 14.02 -2.85 -2.07
C ARG A 126 13.05 -2.10 -2.98
N VAL A 127 12.48 -2.80 -3.96
CA VAL A 127 11.52 -2.19 -4.90
C VAL A 127 10.20 -1.89 -4.19
N ALA A 128 9.71 -2.79 -3.34
CA ALA A 128 8.50 -2.56 -2.55
C ALA A 128 8.60 -1.30 -1.69
N ALA A 129 9.75 -1.08 -1.04
CA ALA A 129 9.99 0.13 -0.26
C ALA A 129 9.86 1.41 -1.11
N GLU A 130 10.47 1.42 -2.30
CA GLU A 130 10.41 2.56 -3.20
C GLU A 130 9.00 2.78 -3.77
N LEU A 131 8.29 1.71 -4.17
CA LEU A 131 6.93 1.82 -4.69
C LEU A 131 5.95 2.27 -3.59
N ALA A 132 6.12 1.77 -2.37
CA ALA A 132 5.33 2.17 -1.20
C ALA A 132 5.48 3.67 -0.92
N ARG A 133 6.73 4.17 -0.91
CA ARG A 133 7.02 5.59 -0.72
C ARG A 133 6.36 6.44 -1.80
N ARG A 134 6.48 6.05 -3.09
CA ARG A 134 5.85 6.76 -4.22
C ARG A 134 4.33 6.77 -4.12
N ALA A 135 3.72 5.65 -3.76
CA ALA A 135 2.27 5.56 -3.63
C ALA A 135 1.76 6.50 -2.52
N VAL A 136 2.46 6.59 -1.40
CA VAL A 136 2.11 7.54 -0.32
C VAL A 136 2.36 8.98 -0.75
N ASP A 137 3.46 9.27 -1.45
CA ASP A 137 3.78 10.62 -1.93
C ASP A 137 2.71 11.12 -2.92
N ASP A 138 2.29 10.29 -3.88
CA ASP A 138 1.20 10.62 -4.80
C ASP A 138 -0.11 10.92 -4.07
N ALA A 139 -0.47 10.08 -3.09
CA ALA A 139 -1.68 10.27 -2.29
C ALA A 139 -1.64 11.57 -1.47
N LEU A 140 -0.50 11.89 -0.86
CA LEU A 140 -0.32 13.16 -0.13
C LEU A 140 -0.35 14.36 -1.06
N CYS A 141 0.24 14.24 -2.27
CA CYS A 141 0.19 15.30 -3.28
C CYS A 141 -1.24 15.55 -3.78
N GLU A 142 -2.06 14.52 -3.94
CA GLU A 142 -3.48 14.65 -4.31
C GLU A 142 -4.25 15.42 -3.24
N ILE A 143 -4.08 15.08 -1.97
CA ILE A 143 -4.70 15.81 -0.84
C ILE A 143 -4.22 17.27 -0.80
N ALA A 144 -2.92 17.51 -0.96
CA ALA A 144 -2.36 18.88 -0.92
C ALA A 144 -2.93 19.80 -2.02
N GLN A 145 -3.39 19.24 -3.14
CA GLN A 145 -4.03 19.99 -4.22
C GLN A 145 -5.52 20.28 -3.94
N ASP A 146 -6.15 19.49 -3.07
CA ASP A 146 -7.57 19.60 -2.72
C ASP A 146 -7.80 20.46 -1.47
N LEU A 147 -6.76 20.69 -0.69
CA LEU A 147 -6.81 21.60 0.48
C LEU A 147 -6.94 23.06 0.03
N PRO A 148 -7.70 23.89 0.74
CA PRO A 148 -7.98 25.30 0.41
C PRO A 148 -6.75 26.22 0.43
#